data_d93e22c1410e5203587a3c3c2ae4accb
#
_entry.id   d93e22c1410e5203587a3c3c2ae4accb
#
_cell.length_a   1.000
_cell.length_b   1.000
_cell.length_c   1.000
_cell.angle_alpha   90.00
_cell.angle_beta   90.00
_cell.angle_gamma   90.00
#
_symmetry.space_group_name_H-M   'P 1'
#
loop_
_entity.id
_entity.type
_entity.pdbx_description
1 polymer ?
#
loop_
_entity_poly.entity_id
_entity_poly.type
_entity_poly.pdbx_seq_one_letter_code
_entity_poly.pdbx_strand_id
1 'polypeptide(L)'
;MSTERLTTGEAIVASLRRHGVDTIFGIPGAHMYDFNDAIAREDGLEFITTRHEQGAGYMAFGYAKSTGKTGVFTVVPGPGMLNAGAALCTAYGANTPVMMITGNIMSHLIGQGRGQLHELPDQLATMRSFWVGLSGSIMRPKRLR
;
A
#
# COMPACT_ATOMS: atom_id res chain seq x y z
N MET A 1 -18.41 -10.44 24.56
CA MET A 1 -17.62 -9.59 23.66
C MET A 1 -17.87 -10.09 22.25
N SER A 2 -18.64 -9.34 21.45
CA SER A 2 -18.84 -9.68 20.03
C SER A 2 -17.49 -9.51 19.32
N THR A 3 -16.98 -10.56 18.73
CA THR A 3 -15.83 -10.49 17.83
C THR A 3 -16.34 -9.85 16.54
N GLU A 4 -16.28 -8.55 16.45
CA GLU A 4 -16.55 -7.82 15.22
C GLU A 4 -15.54 -8.27 14.16
N ARG A 5 -16.05 -8.78 13.04
CA ARG A 5 -15.20 -9.25 11.93
C ARG A 5 -14.79 -8.03 11.14
N LEU A 6 -13.51 -7.69 11.18
CA LEU A 6 -12.92 -6.66 10.34
C LEU A 6 -12.69 -7.17 8.92
N THR A 7 -12.90 -6.32 7.94
CA THR A 7 -12.39 -6.52 6.59
C THR A 7 -10.85 -6.44 6.61
N THR A 8 -10.20 -6.90 5.54
CA THR A 8 -8.74 -6.76 5.41
C THR A 8 -8.30 -5.30 5.43
N GLY A 9 -9.06 -4.40 4.78
CA GLY A 9 -8.81 -2.96 4.79
C GLY A 9 -8.84 -2.38 6.21
N GLU A 10 -9.88 -2.67 6.96
CA GLU A 10 -10.04 -2.23 8.36
C GLU A 10 -8.95 -2.79 9.27
N ALA A 11 -8.57 -4.05 9.10
CA ALA A 11 -7.49 -4.65 9.89
C ALA A 11 -6.13 -3.99 9.61
N ILE A 12 -5.84 -3.64 8.35
CA ILE A 12 -4.62 -2.92 7.98
C ILE A 12 -4.64 -1.51 8.59
N VAL A 13 -5.74 -0.77 8.44
CA VAL A 13 -5.88 0.58 9.01
C VAL A 13 -5.72 0.55 10.53
N ALA A 14 -6.40 -0.34 11.22
CA ALA A 14 -6.26 -0.51 12.68
C ALA A 14 -4.81 -0.83 13.08
N SER A 15 -4.09 -1.64 12.28
CA SER A 15 -2.68 -1.93 12.52
C SER A 15 -1.82 -0.67 12.35
N LEU A 16 -2.02 0.10 11.28
CA LEU A 16 -1.28 1.34 11.02
C LEU A 16 -1.49 2.34 12.17
N ARG A 17 -2.73 2.51 12.63
CA ARG A 17 -3.04 3.38 13.77
C ARG A 17 -2.32 2.95 15.04
N ARG A 18 -2.30 1.66 15.35
CA ARG A 18 -1.57 1.12 16.51
C ARG A 18 -0.06 1.38 16.44
N HIS A 19 0.50 1.50 15.23
CA HIS A 19 1.90 1.85 15.01
C HIS A 19 2.15 3.37 14.87
N GLY A 20 1.15 4.19 15.22
CA GLY A 20 1.30 5.64 15.25
C GLY A 20 1.24 6.34 13.89
N VAL A 21 0.73 5.66 12.87
CA VAL A 21 0.49 6.29 11.56
C VAL A 21 -0.73 7.20 11.67
N ASP A 22 -0.54 8.47 11.36
CA ASP A 22 -1.56 9.52 11.37
C ASP A 22 -1.80 10.13 9.99
N THR A 23 -0.92 9.87 9.04
CA THR A 23 -0.98 10.45 7.70
C THR A 23 -0.61 9.39 6.66
N ILE A 24 -1.41 9.29 5.61
CA ILE A 24 -1.16 8.44 4.44
C ILE A 24 -1.23 9.30 3.19
N PHE A 25 -0.24 9.19 2.32
CA PHE A 25 -0.22 9.86 1.01
C PHE A 25 -0.68 8.87 -0.06
N GLY A 26 -1.32 9.33 -1.15
CA GLY A 26 -1.65 8.38 -2.20
C GLY A 26 -2.63 8.84 -3.25
N ILE A 27 -3.03 7.90 -4.09
CA ILE A 27 -4.08 8.06 -5.09
C ILE A 27 -5.08 6.92 -4.93
N PRO A 28 -6.34 7.20 -4.57
CA PRO A 28 -7.38 6.17 -4.52
C PRO A 28 -7.62 5.59 -5.92
N GLY A 29 -7.87 4.29 -5.98
CA GLY A 29 -8.16 3.67 -7.28
C GLY A 29 -8.53 2.19 -7.21
N ALA A 30 -8.63 1.58 -8.38
CA ALA A 30 -9.04 0.20 -8.55
C ALA A 30 -8.17 -0.78 -7.73
N HIS A 31 -8.81 -1.84 -7.24
CA HIS A 31 -8.22 -2.88 -6.39
C HIS A 31 -7.79 -2.42 -4.98
N MET A 32 -8.11 -1.16 -4.59
CA MET A 32 -7.81 -0.59 -3.28
C MET A 32 -9.07 -0.05 -2.57
N TYR A 33 -10.27 -0.31 -3.08
CA TYR A 33 -11.51 0.32 -2.62
C TYR A 33 -11.79 0.07 -1.13
N ASP A 34 -11.73 -1.19 -0.68
CA ASP A 34 -12.00 -1.55 0.72
C ASP A 34 -10.99 -0.89 1.69
N PHE A 35 -9.73 -0.78 1.26
CA PHE A 35 -8.69 -0.13 2.04
C PHE A 35 -8.89 1.39 2.07
N ASN A 36 -9.21 2.01 0.93
CA ASN A 36 -9.47 3.44 0.85
C ASN A 36 -10.73 3.83 1.64
N ASP A 37 -11.78 3.01 1.59
CA ASP A 37 -13.00 3.20 2.40
C ASP A 37 -12.69 3.11 3.90
N ALA A 38 -11.87 2.13 4.31
CA ALA A 38 -11.44 2.00 5.70
C ALA A 38 -10.63 3.22 6.18
N ILE A 39 -9.73 3.77 5.33
CA ILE A 39 -9.03 5.02 5.64
C ILE A 39 -10.01 6.18 5.81
N ALA A 40 -10.97 6.33 4.90
CA ALA A 40 -11.92 7.44 4.90
C ALA A 40 -12.84 7.44 6.14
N ARG A 41 -13.04 6.28 6.76
CA ARG A 41 -13.86 6.11 7.96
C ARG A 41 -13.07 6.17 9.27
N GLU A 42 -11.75 6.19 9.20
CA GLU A 42 -10.90 6.16 10.41
C GLU A 42 -10.64 7.57 10.92
N ASP A 43 -11.17 7.88 12.09
CA ASP A 43 -10.95 9.16 12.76
C ASP A 43 -9.47 9.35 13.13
N GLY A 44 -8.94 10.56 12.84
CA GLY A 44 -7.56 10.91 13.15
C GLY A 44 -6.51 10.29 12.23
N LEU A 45 -6.92 9.77 11.07
CA LEU A 45 -6.05 9.36 9.97
C LEU A 45 -6.27 10.29 8.79
N GLU A 46 -5.28 11.12 8.48
CA GLU A 46 -5.34 12.05 7.35
C GLU A 46 -4.93 11.33 6.05
N PHE A 47 -5.72 11.48 4.99
CA PHE A 47 -5.38 11.00 3.67
C PHE A 47 -5.11 12.17 2.72
N ILE A 48 -3.85 12.32 2.31
CA ILE A 48 -3.41 13.38 1.40
C ILE A 48 -3.31 12.84 -0.02
N THR A 49 -4.25 13.24 -0.88
CA THR A 49 -4.25 12.84 -2.29
C THR A 49 -3.18 13.57 -3.08
N THR A 50 -2.54 12.82 -3.98
CA THR A 50 -1.55 13.37 -4.92
C THR A 50 -2.03 13.24 -6.35
N ARG A 51 -1.32 13.87 -7.31
CA ARG A 51 -1.63 13.77 -8.74
C ARG A 51 -0.74 12.76 -9.48
N HIS A 52 0.25 12.22 -8.80
CA HIS A 52 1.16 11.21 -9.33
C HIS A 52 1.68 10.34 -8.19
N GLU A 53 1.81 9.04 -8.41
CA GLU A 53 2.19 8.08 -7.39
C GLU A 53 3.62 8.31 -6.88
N GLN A 54 4.52 8.73 -7.76
CA GLN A 54 5.87 9.14 -7.37
C GLN A 54 5.84 10.30 -6.37
N GLY A 55 4.92 11.25 -6.57
CA GLY A 55 4.69 12.36 -5.62
C GLY A 55 4.28 11.84 -4.25
N ALA A 56 3.36 10.87 -4.19
CA ALA A 56 2.96 10.24 -2.93
C ALA A 56 4.16 9.60 -2.20
N GLY A 57 4.99 8.87 -2.93
CA GLY A 57 6.20 8.26 -2.37
C GLY A 57 7.21 9.30 -1.86
N TYR A 58 7.44 10.40 -2.60
CA TYR A 58 8.33 11.47 -2.13
C TYR A 58 7.75 12.29 -0.98
N MET A 59 6.44 12.47 -0.90
CA MET A 59 5.80 13.10 0.26
C MET A 59 5.97 12.21 1.51
N ALA A 60 5.76 10.91 1.39
CA ALA A 60 6.02 9.97 2.47
C ALA A 60 7.50 9.98 2.88
N PHE A 61 8.43 10.05 1.93
CA PHE A 61 9.86 10.20 2.20
C PHE A 61 10.17 11.49 2.98
N GLY A 62 9.65 12.64 2.52
CA GLY A 62 9.82 13.93 3.19
C GLY A 62 9.23 13.94 4.60
N TYR A 63 8.04 13.35 4.75
CA TYR A 63 7.39 13.17 6.05
C TYR A 63 8.28 12.35 7.01
N ALA A 64 8.81 11.22 6.54
CA ALA A 64 9.68 10.39 7.38
C ALA A 64 10.96 11.13 7.78
N LYS A 65 11.58 11.88 6.86
CA LYS A 65 12.78 12.67 7.14
C LYS A 65 12.53 13.79 8.14
N SER A 66 11.40 14.48 8.06
CA SER A 66 11.09 15.62 8.91
C SER A 66 10.56 15.24 10.30
N THR A 67 9.87 14.10 10.41
CA THR A 67 9.20 13.70 11.65
C THR A 67 9.92 12.59 12.42
N GLY A 68 10.79 11.83 11.75
CA GLY A 68 11.38 10.60 12.30
C GLY A 68 10.41 9.41 12.35
N LYS A 69 9.16 9.57 11.88
CA LYS A 69 8.16 8.50 11.80
C LYS A 69 8.30 7.74 10.49
N THR A 70 7.67 6.58 10.37
CA THR A 70 7.52 5.90 9.08
C THR A 70 6.56 6.67 8.19
N GLY A 71 7.02 7.06 7.00
CA GLY A 71 6.16 7.65 5.98
C GLY A 71 5.37 6.56 5.26
N VAL A 72 4.06 6.68 5.20
CA VAL A 72 3.18 5.69 4.57
C VAL A 72 2.52 6.27 3.34
N PHE A 73 2.52 5.52 2.25
CA PHE A 73 1.75 5.88 1.06
C PHE A 73 1.08 4.68 0.42
N THR A 74 0.00 4.94 -0.32
CA THR A 74 -0.77 3.90 -1.00
C THR A 74 -1.01 4.24 -2.46
N VAL A 75 -0.92 3.22 -3.31
CA VAL A 75 -1.08 3.31 -4.75
C VAL A 75 -1.78 2.06 -5.29
N VAL A 76 -2.40 2.18 -6.44
CA VAL A 76 -2.97 1.01 -7.14
C VAL A 76 -1.87 0.04 -7.59
N PRO A 77 -2.18 -1.26 -7.76
CA PRO A 77 -1.22 -2.23 -8.29
C PRO A 77 -0.78 -1.90 -9.72
N GLY A 78 0.16 -2.67 -10.22
CA GLY A 78 0.66 -2.52 -11.58
C GLY A 78 1.30 -1.15 -11.83
N PRO A 79 0.73 -0.32 -12.72
CA PRO A 79 1.32 0.97 -13.11
C PRO A 79 1.49 1.94 -11.95
N GLY A 80 0.56 1.98 -10.99
CA GLY A 80 0.68 2.87 -9.83
C GLY A 80 1.89 2.52 -8.96
N MET A 81 2.08 1.24 -8.72
CA MET A 81 3.25 0.73 -8.01
C MET A 81 4.56 1.02 -8.77
N LEU A 82 4.57 0.81 -10.09
CA LEU A 82 5.76 1.08 -10.92
C LEU A 82 6.11 2.56 -10.93
N ASN A 83 5.12 3.44 -11.04
CA ASN A 83 5.32 4.89 -10.99
C ASN A 83 5.96 5.37 -9.68
N ALA A 84 5.71 4.68 -8.58
CA ALA A 84 6.27 5.00 -7.27
C ALA A 84 7.72 4.50 -7.08
N GLY A 85 8.22 3.68 -7.98
CA GLY A 85 9.52 3.00 -7.85
C GLY A 85 10.70 3.92 -7.55
N ALA A 86 10.80 5.08 -8.23
CA ALA A 86 11.89 6.03 -8.04
C ALA A 86 11.93 6.60 -6.60
N ALA A 87 10.76 6.92 -6.02
CA ALA A 87 10.70 7.41 -4.64
C ALA A 87 11.15 6.34 -3.63
N LEU A 88 10.82 5.09 -3.90
CA LEU A 88 11.25 3.97 -3.09
C LEU A 88 12.76 3.74 -3.17
N CYS A 89 13.36 3.80 -4.37
CA CYS A 89 14.82 3.74 -4.53
C CYS A 89 15.51 4.87 -3.76
N THR A 90 14.97 6.07 -3.78
CA THR A 90 15.48 7.21 -3.01
C THR A 90 15.40 6.96 -1.51
N ALA A 91 14.26 6.46 -1.02
CA ALA A 91 14.08 6.14 0.39
C ALA A 91 15.06 5.06 0.85
N TYR A 92 15.27 4.03 0.02
CA TYR A 92 16.28 2.99 0.28
C TYR A 92 17.69 3.56 0.34
N GLY A 93 18.14 4.30 -0.67
CA GLY A 93 19.48 4.89 -0.70
C GLY A 93 19.76 5.87 0.44
N ALA A 94 18.70 6.54 0.93
CA ALA A 94 18.78 7.47 2.06
C ALA A 94 18.51 6.81 3.43
N ASN A 95 18.36 5.49 3.47
CA ASN A 95 18.00 4.73 4.68
C ASN A 95 16.83 5.35 5.45
N THR A 96 15.74 5.65 4.75
CA THR A 96 14.57 6.35 5.29
C THR A 96 13.38 5.41 5.37
N PRO A 97 12.71 5.27 6.52
CA PRO A 97 11.60 4.35 6.70
C PRO A 97 10.36 4.82 5.93
N VAL A 98 10.12 4.24 4.77
CA VAL A 98 8.95 4.48 3.94
C VAL A 98 8.26 3.15 3.67
N MET A 99 6.94 3.12 3.87
CA MET A 99 6.09 1.97 3.59
C MET A 99 5.14 2.28 2.44
N MET A 100 5.19 1.45 1.41
CA MET A 100 4.19 1.44 0.35
C MET A 100 3.16 0.34 0.61
N ILE A 101 1.88 0.69 0.51
CA ILE A 101 0.78 -0.26 0.54
C ILE A 101 0.13 -0.29 -0.85
N THR A 102 0.07 -1.47 -1.45
CA THR A 102 -0.59 -1.67 -2.73
C THR A 102 -1.33 -3.01 -2.73
N GLY A 103 -2.42 -3.07 -3.48
CA GLY A 103 -3.16 -4.30 -3.70
C GLY A 103 -2.56 -5.17 -4.80
N ASN A 104 -3.40 -6.04 -5.31
CA ASN A 104 -3.17 -6.78 -6.54
C ASN A 104 -4.52 -6.94 -7.24
N ILE A 105 -4.52 -7.48 -8.45
CA ILE A 105 -5.75 -7.92 -9.11
C ILE A 105 -6.46 -8.98 -8.26
N MET A 106 -7.71 -9.27 -8.59
CA MET A 106 -8.50 -10.28 -7.86
C MET A 106 -7.73 -11.59 -7.69
N SER A 107 -7.66 -12.09 -6.47
CA SER A 107 -6.77 -13.21 -6.08
C SER A 107 -6.94 -14.48 -6.93
N HIS A 108 -8.16 -14.75 -7.41
CA HIS A 108 -8.43 -15.91 -8.27
C HIS A 108 -7.95 -15.74 -9.72
N LEU A 109 -7.55 -14.52 -10.13
CA LEU A 109 -7.04 -14.21 -11.47
C LEU A 109 -5.51 -14.10 -11.50
N ILE A 110 -4.86 -14.01 -10.32
CA ILE A 110 -3.40 -13.89 -10.24
C ILE A 110 -2.73 -15.10 -10.91
N GLY A 111 -1.80 -14.81 -11.82
CA GLY A 111 -1.03 -15.83 -12.54
C GLY A 111 -1.74 -16.45 -13.74
N GLN A 112 -2.92 -15.95 -14.11
CA GLN A 112 -3.65 -16.46 -15.28
C GLN A 112 -3.28 -15.75 -16.60
N GLY A 113 -2.62 -14.57 -16.53
CA GLY A 113 -2.16 -13.83 -17.71
C GLY A 113 -3.31 -13.39 -18.62
N ARG A 114 -4.43 -12.94 -18.06
CA ARG A 114 -5.62 -12.56 -18.82
C ARG A 114 -5.67 -11.10 -19.22
N GLY A 115 -4.64 -10.31 -18.88
CA GLY A 115 -4.61 -8.88 -19.18
C GLY A 115 -5.63 -8.08 -18.38
N GLN A 116 -5.82 -8.43 -17.10
CA GLN A 116 -6.69 -7.67 -16.22
C GLN A 116 -6.15 -6.26 -16.00
N LEU A 117 -7.04 -5.31 -15.74
CA LEU A 117 -6.64 -3.96 -15.36
C LEU A 117 -5.62 -4.04 -14.21
N HIS A 118 -4.47 -3.40 -14.37
CA HIS A 118 -3.35 -3.36 -13.41
C HIS A 118 -2.63 -4.71 -13.20
N GLU A 119 -2.87 -5.72 -14.04
CA GLU A 119 -2.16 -6.99 -13.93
C GLU A 119 -0.69 -6.83 -14.30
N LEU A 120 0.18 -7.38 -13.45
CA LEU A 120 1.59 -7.67 -13.78
C LEU A 120 1.79 -9.18 -13.75
N PRO A 121 2.66 -9.73 -14.59
CA PRO A 121 2.95 -11.17 -14.61
C PRO A 121 3.38 -11.70 -13.24
N ASP A 122 4.25 -10.97 -12.54
CA ASP A 122 4.65 -11.21 -11.16
C ASP A 122 4.98 -9.88 -10.47
N GLN A 123 3.99 -9.33 -9.77
CA GLN A 123 4.14 -8.06 -9.06
C GLN A 123 5.18 -8.15 -7.93
N LEU A 124 5.24 -9.27 -7.22
CA LEU A 124 6.18 -9.45 -6.13
C LEU A 124 7.62 -9.58 -6.61
N ALA A 125 7.86 -10.34 -7.69
CA ALA A 125 9.18 -10.44 -8.28
C ALA A 125 9.65 -9.07 -8.81
N THR A 126 8.77 -8.32 -9.45
CA THR A 126 9.04 -6.96 -9.91
C THR A 126 9.49 -6.07 -8.72
N MET A 127 8.79 -6.13 -7.61
CA MET A 127 9.15 -5.34 -6.43
C MET A 127 10.46 -5.80 -5.78
N ARG A 128 10.74 -7.08 -5.74
CA ARG A 128 11.98 -7.60 -5.15
C ARG A 128 13.23 -7.09 -5.84
N SER A 129 13.17 -6.70 -7.09
CA SER A 129 14.31 -6.13 -7.82
C SER A 129 14.70 -4.73 -7.35
N PHE A 130 13.79 -4.01 -6.67
CA PHE A 130 14.00 -2.64 -6.17
C PHE A 130 14.11 -2.55 -4.65
N TRP A 131 13.90 -3.65 -3.93
CA TRP A 131 13.61 -3.59 -2.50
C TRP A 131 14.33 -4.63 -1.67
N VAL A 132 14.94 -4.16 -0.58
CA VAL A 132 15.41 -5.05 0.50
C VAL A 132 14.44 -4.90 1.67
N GLY A 133 13.76 -5.99 2.04
CA GLY A 133 12.86 -5.99 3.19
C GLY A 133 11.37 -6.18 2.88
N LEU A 134 11.02 -6.84 1.77
CA LEU A 134 9.63 -7.17 1.47
C LEU A 134 9.06 -8.22 2.42
N SER A 135 8.11 -7.79 3.24
CA SER A 135 7.11 -8.66 3.83
C SER A 135 5.88 -8.71 2.91
N GLY A 136 5.90 -9.60 1.93
CA GLY A 136 4.75 -9.84 1.07
C GLY A 136 3.79 -10.83 1.73
N SER A 137 2.78 -10.35 2.45
CA SER A 137 1.66 -11.19 2.87
C SER A 137 0.58 -11.16 1.80
N ILE A 138 0.52 -12.20 0.96
CA ILE A 138 -0.67 -12.46 0.16
C ILE A 138 -1.68 -13.11 1.10
N MET A 139 -2.58 -12.33 1.66
CA MET A 139 -3.73 -12.90 2.37
C MET A 139 -4.63 -13.58 1.34
N ARG A 140 -4.50 -14.89 1.23
CA ARG A 140 -5.52 -15.70 0.54
C ARG A 140 -6.72 -15.80 1.48
N PRO A 141 -7.94 -15.48 1.03
CA PRO A 141 -9.12 -15.77 1.83
C PRO A 141 -9.10 -17.27 2.15
N LYS A 142 -9.15 -17.63 3.45
CA LYS A 142 -9.35 -19.02 3.82
C LYS A 142 -10.66 -19.47 3.20
N ARG A 143 -10.61 -20.49 2.34
CA ARG A 143 -11.83 -21.19 1.92
C ARG A 143 -12.51 -21.67 3.18
N LEU A 144 -13.67 -21.11 3.49
CA LEU A 144 -14.58 -21.69 4.49
C LEU A 144 -14.97 -23.06 3.91
N ARG A 145 -14.63 -24.10 4.65
CA ARG A 145 -15.18 -25.45 4.43
C ARG A 145 -16.56 -25.52 5.05
#